data_195aff5ef0a6444d4e3ecd69286ddaf1
#
_entry.id   195aff5ef0a6444d4e3ecd69286ddaf1
#
_cell.length_a   1.000
_cell.length_b   1.000
_cell.length_c   1.000
_cell.angle_alpha   90.00
_cell.angle_beta   90.00
_cell.angle_gamma   90.00
#
_symmetry.space_group_name_H-M   'P 1'
#
loop_
_entity.id
_entity.type
_entity.pdbx_description
1 polymer ?
#
loop_
_entity_poly.entity_id
_entity_poly.type
_entity_poly.pdbx_seq_one_letter_code
_entity_poly.pdbx_strand_id
1 'polypeptide(L)'
;MKTPLQTPRHGKRVFLTGGTGFLGALMAAQVLSDGWADHLVIPTRRGDHKVGVPEEVQRELLALGRSADEFEEQVTTVHWQGAETASVELLESMLRSAKVDTVVHCAGCLDYFDNEALQALNVDFTARLTIAAKQAGVNFFIFVSTAYSAGYSGGVVPETALNEPPSDPTNYTLTKRAAERVVAECGIPFLVVRPSIVIGSSVDGRYSGKRYGLYQQWMGIERLLSDRHHAELHTVATDQALNLLHQDVFQASIASVFRWVPEGEYVNLVVDDQTSPSMKDLWRLFCEVTRPKTVIFYDSLQAVDLKAINIRQRGYLTFAQTNLEIGAYPWQFDRQWLKALSQRGLNFTETTLSTLQICQDRFIRSSQPIQRYLERFGADLPARIEYRDHLDTWDISANELA
;
A
#
# COMPACT_ATOMS: atom_id res chain seq x y z
N MET A 1 15.44 22.25 3.04
CA MET A 1 16.05 21.06 2.42
C MET A 1 16.21 20.02 3.51
N LYS A 2 15.74 18.80 3.30
CA LYS A 2 15.86 17.71 4.29
C LYS A 2 17.33 17.27 4.41
N THR A 3 17.79 17.03 5.63
CA THR A 3 19.20 16.69 5.91
C THR A 3 19.28 15.33 6.60
N PRO A 4 19.79 14.30 5.92
CA PRO A 4 19.98 12.98 6.51
C PRO A 4 20.99 12.99 7.68
N LEU A 5 20.86 12.04 8.61
CA LEU A 5 21.77 11.84 9.72
C LEU A 5 23.23 11.72 9.24
N GLN A 6 24.16 12.22 10.03
CA GLN A 6 25.60 12.05 9.77
C GLN A 6 26.05 10.61 10.04
N THR A 7 25.56 10.02 11.15
CA THR A 7 25.79 8.62 11.53
C THR A 7 24.52 7.82 11.31
N PRO A 8 24.61 6.64 10.70
CA PRO A 8 23.42 5.82 10.45
C PRO A 8 22.81 5.33 11.77
N ARG A 9 21.46 5.34 11.83
CA ARG A 9 20.74 4.70 12.92
C ARG A 9 20.79 3.19 12.75
N HIS A 10 20.85 2.49 13.87
CA HIS A 10 20.87 1.04 13.96
C HIS A 10 19.95 0.59 15.10
N GLY A 11 19.14 -0.44 14.83
CA GLY A 11 18.26 -1.06 15.84
C GLY A 11 18.94 -2.29 16.42
N LYS A 12 19.23 -2.28 17.73
CA LYS A 12 19.82 -3.47 18.37
C LYS A 12 18.79 -4.57 18.57
N ARG A 13 17.65 -4.23 19.17
CA ARG A 13 16.54 -5.15 19.42
C ARG A 13 15.22 -4.51 19.03
N VAL A 14 14.70 -4.91 17.89
CA VAL A 14 13.56 -4.28 17.22
C VAL A 14 12.29 -5.11 17.45
N PHE A 15 11.26 -4.52 18.02
CA PHE A 15 9.94 -5.12 18.15
C PHE A 15 9.09 -4.71 16.93
N LEU A 16 8.77 -5.67 16.06
CA LEU A 16 8.04 -5.42 14.82
C LEU A 16 6.62 -5.96 14.90
N THR A 17 5.63 -5.10 15.13
CA THR A 17 4.22 -5.49 15.04
C THR A 17 3.81 -5.64 13.58
N GLY A 18 2.96 -6.62 13.30
CA GLY A 18 2.54 -6.90 11.92
C GLY A 18 3.63 -7.56 11.06
N GLY A 19 4.72 -8.08 11.66
CA GLY A 19 5.85 -8.70 10.97
C GLY A 19 5.51 -9.92 10.13
N THR A 20 4.37 -10.58 10.36
CA THR A 20 3.82 -11.66 9.51
C THR A 20 2.80 -11.15 8.47
N GLY A 21 2.54 -9.83 8.43
CA GLY A 21 1.73 -9.19 7.39
C GLY A 21 2.56 -8.85 6.15
N PHE A 22 1.89 -8.35 5.11
CA PHE A 22 2.53 -8.04 3.82
C PHE A 22 3.73 -7.09 3.96
N LEU A 23 3.50 -5.84 4.37
CA LEU A 23 4.57 -4.86 4.50
C LEU A 23 5.56 -5.22 5.62
N GLY A 24 5.04 -5.81 6.72
CA GLY A 24 5.88 -6.21 7.84
C GLY A 24 6.89 -7.30 7.47
N ALA A 25 6.49 -8.30 6.67
CA ALA A 25 7.40 -9.34 6.20
C ALA A 25 8.47 -8.79 5.24
N LEU A 26 8.09 -7.87 4.33
CA LEU A 26 9.05 -7.17 3.46
C LEU A 26 10.06 -6.39 4.29
N MET A 27 9.61 -5.63 5.30
CA MET A 27 10.49 -4.88 6.20
C MET A 27 11.40 -5.80 7.01
N ALA A 28 10.84 -6.86 7.61
CA ALA A 28 11.61 -7.82 8.39
C ALA A 28 12.76 -8.43 7.58
N ALA A 29 12.46 -8.92 6.38
CA ALA A 29 13.47 -9.49 5.48
C ALA A 29 14.55 -8.47 5.10
N GLN A 30 14.15 -7.22 4.81
CA GLN A 30 15.10 -6.19 4.41
C GLN A 30 16.02 -5.76 5.55
N VAL A 31 15.46 -5.48 6.75
CA VAL A 31 16.26 -4.99 7.87
C VAL A 31 17.22 -6.06 8.42
N LEU A 32 16.86 -7.35 8.30
CA LEU A 32 17.77 -8.46 8.57
C LEU A 32 18.87 -8.54 7.50
N SER A 33 18.48 -8.56 6.24
CA SER A 33 19.41 -8.70 5.11
C SER A 33 20.45 -7.58 5.04
N ASP A 34 20.07 -6.35 5.37
CA ASP A 34 20.93 -5.16 5.41
C ASP A 34 21.71 -5.01 6.72
N GLY A 35 21.44 -5.85 7.72
CA GLY A 35 22.03 -5.70 9.06
C GLY A 35 21.65 -4.40 9.75
N TRP A 36 20.44 -3.84 9.46
CA TRP A 36 19.95 -2.67 10.20
C TRP A 36 19.46 -3.05 11.60
N ALA A 37 18.95 -4.26 11.79
CA ALA A 37 18.57 -4.80 13.08
C ALA A 37 19.48 -5.97 13.47
N ASP A 38 20.01 -5.97 14.71
CA ASP A 38 20.74 -7.12 15.23
C ASP A 38 19.79 -8.27 15.59
N HIS A 39 18.59 -7.92 16.09
CA HIS A 39 17.59 -8.90 16.50
C HIS A 39 16.17 -8.37 16.32
N LEU A 40 15.30 -9.19 15.70
CA LEU A 40 13.87 -8.93 15.56
C LEU A 40 13.05 -9.73 16.57
N VAL A 41 12.09 -9.06 17.20
CA VAL A 41 11.05 -9.67 18.03
C VAL A 41 9.72 -9.46 17.34
N ILE A 42 9.09 -10.54 16.88
CA ILE A 42 7.85 -10.49 16.08
C ILE A 42 6.70 -11.11 16.90
N PRO A 43 5.73 -10.30 17.38
CA PRO A 43 4.53 -10.84 18.00
C PRO A 43 3.65 -11.53 16.94
N THR A 44 3.20 -12.74 17.25
CA THR A 44 2.39 -13.56 16.35
C THR A 44 1.27 -14.28 17.12
N ARG A 45 0.12 -14.44 16.45
CA ARG A 45 -1.01 -15.26 16.97
C ARG A 45 -0.83 -16.75 16.72
N ARG A 46 0.18 -17.13 15.93
CA ARG A 46 0.46 -18.53 15.55
C ARG A 46 1.60 -19.09 16.38
N GLY A 47 1.32 -20.21 17.07
CA GLY A 47 2.34 -21.02 17.74
C GLY A 47 2.83 -20.45 19.08
N ASP A 48 3.69 -21.23 19.73
CA ASP A 48 4.39 -20.87 20.97
C ASP A 48 5.60 -19.97 20.70
N HIS A 49 6.24 -19.48 21.76
CA HIS A 49 7.54 -18.84 21.66
C HIS A 49 8.52 -19.74 20.89
N LYS A 50 8.94 -19.28 19.70
CA LYS A 50 9.93 -20.00 18.90
C LYS A 50 11.06 -19.02 18.52
N VAL A 51 12.28 -19.52 18.61
CA VAL A 51 13.41 -18.94 17.89
C VAL A 51 13.25 -19.40 16.44
N GLY A 52 13.30 -18.47 15.51
CA GLY A 52 13.22 -18.80 14.10
C GLY A 52 12.43 -17.78 13.27
N VAL A 53 12.68 -17.79 12.00
CA VAL A 53 12.12 -16.85 11.02
C VAL A 53 10.70 -17.30 10.60
N PRO A 54 9.66 -16.45 10.71
CA PRO A 54 8.31 -16.76 10.22
C PRO A 54 8.29 -17.06 8.72
N GLU A 55 7.40 -17.95 8.28
CA GLU A 55 7.28 -18.35 6.86
C GLU A 55 7.09 -17.16 5.90
N GLU A 56 6.33 -16.14 6.32
CA GLU A 56 6.11 -14.94 5.53
C GLU A 56 7.43 -14.18 5.31
N VAL A 57 8.29 -14.11 6.33
CA VAL A 57 9.61 -13.47 6.25
C VAL A 57 10.59 -14.33 5.46
N GLN A 58 10.56 -15.66 5.63
CA GLN A 58 11.38 -16.61 4.85
C GLN A 58 11.17 -16.42 3.35
N ARG A 59 9.92 -16.28 2.90
CA ARG A 59 9.59 -16.03 1.49
C ARG A 59 10.18 -14.73 0.95
N GLU A 60 10.21 -13.68 1.78
CA GLU A 60 10.80 -12.40 1.38
C GLU A 60 12.33 -12.43 1.41
N LEU A 61 12.95 -13.13 2.35
CA LEU A 61 14.40 -13.39 2.35
C LEU A 61 14.81 -14.15 1.11
N LEU A 62 14.08 -15.21 0.75
CA LEU A 62 14.35 -15.98 -0.45
C LEU A 62 14.27 -15.11 -1.73
N ALA A 63 13.33 -14.17 -1.78
CA ALA A 63 13.24 -13.22 -2.89
C ALA A 63 14.41 -12.24 -2.95
N LEU A 64 15.08 -11.98 -1.82
CA LEU A 64 16.35 -11.23 -1.75
C LEU A 64 17.58 -12.11 -2.00
N GLY A 65 17.39 -13.41 -2.31
CA GLY A 65 18.50 -14.36 -2.50
C GLY A 65 19.19 -14.79 -1.21
N ARG A 66 18.49 -14.68 -0.06
CA ARG A 66 19.03 -15.04 1.27
C ARG A 66 18.32 -16.28 1.82
N SER A 67 19.05 -17.12 2.55
CA SER A 67 18.46 -18.22 3.31
C SER A 67 17.92 -17.75 4.65
N ALA A 68 16.77 -18.28 5.09
CA ALA A 68 16.25 -18.02 6.42
C ALA A 68 17.18 -18.52 7.53
N ASP A 69 17.92 -19.61 7.27
CA ASP A 69 18.86 -20.21 8.22
C ASP A 69 19.97 -19.23 8.66
N GLU A 70 20.30 -18.26 7.81
CA GLU A 70 21.26 -17.21 8.14
C GLU A 70 20.80 -16.32 9.30
N PHE A 71 19.51 -16.28 9.58
CA PHE A 71 18.86 -15.33 10.52
C PHE A 71 18.09 -15.99 11.66
N GLU A 72 18.13 -17.33 11.76
CA GLU A 72 17.37 -18.09 12.78
C GLU A 72 17.60 -17.58 14.22
N GLU A 73 18.85 -17.28 14.57
CA GLU A 73 19.22 -16.78 15.89
C GLU A 73 18.89 -15.28 16.09
N GLN A 74 18.65 -14.54 15.00
CA GLN A 74 18.34 -13.11 15.03
C GLN A 74 16.85 -12.82 15.11
N VAL A 75 15.99 -13.83 15.08
CA VAL A 75 14.53 -13.65 15.11
C VAL A 75 13.92 -14.45 16.25
N THR A 76 13.13 -13.79 17.07
CA THR A 76 12.29 -14.43 18.10
C THR A 76 10.83 -14.10 17.81
N THR A 77 9.99 -15.12 17.71
CA THR A 77 8.55 -14.94 17.69
C THR A 77 7.99 -15.01 19.11
N VAL A 78 7.09 -14.10 19.44
CA VAL A 78 6.43 -14.01 20.75
C VAL A 78 4.95 -14.25 20.55
N HIS A 79 4.41 -15.27 21.23
CA HIS A 79 2.98 -15.53 21.16
C HIS A 79 2.18 -14.45 21.90
N TRP A 80 1.12 -13.94 21.28
CA TRP A 80 0.13 -13.07 21.86
C TRP A 80 -1.27 -13.39 21.35
N GLN A 81 -2.30 -12.96 22.06
CA GLN A 81 -3.69 -13.19 21.62
C GLN A 81 -4.15 -12.23 20.51
N GLY A 82 -3.41 -11.15 20.29
CA GLY A 82 -3.67 -10.16 19.24
C GLY A 82 -3.62 -8.72 19.76
N ALA A 83 -3.62 -7.79 18.83
CA ALA A 83 -3.56 -6.35 19.13
C ALA A 83 -4.82 -5.86 19.86
N GLU A 84 -5.97 -6.47 19.59
CA GLU A 84 -7.27 -6.11 20.16
C GLU A 84 -7.30 -6.29 21.68
N THR A 85 -6.67 -7.36 22.18
CA THR A 85 -6.70 -7.78 23.58
C THR A 85 -5.43 -7.43 24.37
N ALA A 86 -4.37 -6.96 23.69
CA ALA A 86 -3.12 -6.64 24.33
C ALA A 86 -3.26 -5.42 25.26
N SER A 87 -3.08 -5.63 26.58
CA SER A 87 -3.04 -4.54 27.55
C SER A 87 -1.69 -3.82 27.56
N VAL A 88 -1.63 -2.64 28.16
CA VAL A 88 -0.37 -1.88 28.32
C VAL A 88 0.65 -2.69 29.12
N GLU A 89 0.23 -3.35 30.19
CA GLU A 89 1.10 -4.13 31.10
C GLU A 89 1.69 -5.35 30.35
N LEU A 90 0.88 -6.02 29.53
CA LEU A 90 1.35 -7.13 28.71
C LEU A 90 2.40 -6.66 27.70
N LEU A 91 2.11 -5.58 26.98
CA LEU A 91 3.01 -5.01 25.98
C LEU A 91 4.32 -4.52 26.64
N GLU A 92 4.23 -3.82 27.78
CA GLU A 92 5.40 -3.39 28.55
C GLU A 92 6.27 -4.58 28.98
N SER A 93 5.64 -5.63 29.53
CA SER A 93 6.33 -6.86 29.93
C SER A 93 7.06 -7.51 28.75
N MET A 94 6.41 -7.60 27.58
CA MET A 94 7.02 -8.15 26.37
C MET A 94 8.24 -7.32 25.93
N LEU A 95 8.09 -6.00 25.88
CA LEU A 95 9.16 -5.07 25.46
C LEU A 95 10.36 -5.11 26.42
N ARG A 96 10.11 -5.11 27.73
CA ARG A 96 11.17 -5.19 28.75
C ARG A 96 11.89 -6.55 28.72
N SER A 97 11.14 -7.66 28.69
CA SER A 97 11.71 -9.01 28.68
C SER A 97 12.59 -9.23 27.46
N ALA A 98 12.19 -8.70 26.31
CA ALA A 98 12.96 -8.76 25.08
C ALA A 98 14.05 -7.67 24.97
N LYS A 99 14.17 -6.74 25.95
CA LYS A 99 15.12 -5.61 25.96
C LYS A 99 15.04 -4.77 24.68
N VAL A 100 13.82 -4.46 24.25
CA VAL A 100 13.56 -3.71 23.02
C VAL A 100 14.08 -2.27 23.14
N ASP A 101 14.84 -1.82 22.15
CA ASP A 101 15.25 -0.41 22.04
C ASP A 101 14.45 0.35 20.97
N THR A 102 13.93 -0.35 19.98
CA THR A 102 13.21 0.25 18.85
C THR A 102 11.91 -0.52 18.57
N VAL A 103 10.80 0.20 18.43
CA VAL A 103 9.52 -0.36 17.97
C VAL A 103 9.30 0.04 16.52
N VAL A 104 8.97 -0.93 15.67
CA VAL A 104 8.42 -0.71 14.32
C VAL A 104 6.98 -1.17 14.32
N HIS A 105 6.06 -0.22 14.23
CA HIS A 105 4.63 -0.49 14.30
C HIS A 105 4.01 -0.47 12.90
N CYS A 106 3.71 -1.67 12.38
CA CYS A 106 3.09 -1.88 11.07
C CYS A 106 1.74 -2.64 11.15
N ALA A 107 1.37 -3.15 12.34
CA ALA A 107 0.08 -3.80 12.52
C ALA A 107 -1.06 -2.77 12.38
N GLY A 108 -2.18 -3.19 11.77
CA GLY A 108 -3.37 -2.37 11.62
C GLY A 108 -4.48 -3.10 10.90
N CYS A 109 -5.69 -2.58 10.98
CA CYS A 109 -6.86 -3.01 10.23
C CYS A 109 -6.89 -2.33 8.86
N LEU A 110 -7.26 -3.08 7.81
CA LEU A 110 -7.45 -2.63 6.44
C LEU A 110 -8.89 -2.86 5.95
N ASP A 111 -9.79 -3.28 6.84
CA ASP A 111 -11.20 -3.44 6.48
C ASP A 111 -11.90 -2.08 6.55
N TYR A 112 -12.11 -1.46 5.40
CA TYR A 112 -12.71 -0.13 5.27
C TYR A 112 -14.16 -0.05 5.78
N PHE A 113 -14.82 -1.19 5.96
CA PHE A 113 -16.22 -1.27 6.36
C PHE A 113 -16.42 -1.57 7.86
N ASP A 114 -15.35 -2.00 8.55
CA ASP A 114 -15.39 -2.28 9.98
C ASP A 114 -14.77 -1.12 10.79
N ASN A 115 -15.61 -0.13 11.09
CA ASN A 115 -15.20 1.07 11.82
C ASN A 115 -14.70 0.77 13.24
N GLU A 116 -15.28 -0.23 13.91
CA GLU A 116 -14.88 -0.61 15.27
C GLU A 116 -13.49 -1.23 15.26
N ALA A 117 -13.22 -2.16 14.32
CA ALA A 117 -11.91 -2.74 14.15
C ALA A 117 -10.86 -1.71 13.71
N LEU A 118 -11.23 -0.76 12.83
CA LEU A 118 -10.34 0.33 12.43
C LEU A 118 -9.94 1.19 13.65
N GLN A 119 -10.89 1.61 14.48
CA GLN A 119 -10.60 2.39 15.68
C GLN A 119 -9.75 1.57 16.66
N ALA A 120 -10.17 0.36 16.98
CA ALA A 120 -9.53 -0.49 17.99
C ALA A 120 -8.07 -0.85 17.62
N LEU A 121 -7.81 -1.14 16.32
CA LEU A 121 -6.49 -1.62 15.88
C LEU A 121 -5.58 -0.50 15.38
N ASN A 122 -6.10 0.53 14.73
CA ASN A 122 -5.26 1.58 14.19
C ASN A 122 -4.98 2.68 15.22
N VAL A 123 -5.93 3.01 16.09
CA VAL A 123 -5.80 4.12 17.04
C VAL A 123 -5.55 3.61 18.46
N ASP A 124 -6.48 2.83 19.02
CA ASP A 124 -6.43 2.46 20.44
C ASP A 124 -5.26 1.51 20.74
N PHE A 125 -4.97 0.57 19.85
CA PHE A 125 -3.80 -0.29 20.00
C PHE A 125 -2.50 0.51 19.85
N THR A 126 -2.42 1.45 18.90
CA THR A 126 -1.26 2.36 18.78
C THR A 126 -1.05 3.14 20.07
N ALA A 127 -2.11 3.66 20.69
CA ALA A 127 -2.02 4.38 21.96
C ALA A 127 -1.51 3.49 23.10
N ARG A 128 -2.04 2.26 23.23
CA ARG A 128 -1.54 1.32 24.24
C ARG A 128 -0.08 0.95 24.01
N LEU A 129 0.32 0.72 22.76
CA LEU A 129 1.68 0.34 22.40
C LEU A 129 2.67 1.49 22.68
N THR A 130 2.31 2.75 22.39
CA THR A 130 3.17 3.91 22.69
C THR A 130 3.34 4.12 24.20
N ILE A 131 2.28 3.95 25.00
CA ILE A 131 2.36 4.01 26.46
C ILE A 131 3.30 2.92 26.99
N ALA A 132 3.11 1.67 26.56
CA ALA A 132 3.95 0.54 26.97
C ALA A 132 5.41 0.72 26.55
N ALA A 133 5.65 1.20 25.32
CA ALA A 133 6.99 1.48 24.82
C ALA A 133 7.70 2.55 25.65
N LYS A 134 7.01 3.63 26.02
CA LYS A 134 7.55 4.67 26.92
C LYS A 134 7.90 4.12 28.29
N GLN A 135 6.99 3.35 28.90
CA GLN A 135 7.21 2.72 30.20
C GLN A 135 8.37 1.72 30.16
N ALA A 136 8.51 0.97 29.06
CA ALA A 136 9.60 0.02 28.86
C ALA A 136 10.97 0.67 28.58
N GLY A 137 11.01 1.99 28.33
CA GLY A 137 12.23 2.72 28.02
C GLY A 137 12.72 2.53 26.58
N VAL A 138 11.79 2.32 25.63
CA VAL A 138 12.10 2.28 24.20
C VAL A 138 12.64 3.63 23.73
N ASN A 139 13.72 3.60 22.95
CA ASN A 139 14.43 4.80 22.53
C ASN A 139 13.90 5.41 21.22
N PHE A 140 13.27 4.59 20.39
CA PHE A 140 12.79 5.03 19.07
C PHE A 140 11.53 4.29 18.63
N PHE A 141 10.58 5.02 18.05
CA PHE A 141 9.30 4.48 17.58
C PHE A 141 9.10 4.81 16.09
N ILE A 142 9.03 3.79 15.24
CA ILE A 142 8.75 3.93 13.82
C ILE A 142 7.30 3.50 13.57
N PHE A 143 6.52 4.36 12.95
CA PHE A 143 5.13 4.09 12.60
C PHE A 143 4.94 4.02 11.09
N VAL A 144 4.38 2.91 10.61
CA VAL A 144 4.00 2.75 9.20
C VAL A 144 2.55 3.19 9.03
N SER A 145 2.37 4.34 8.42
CA SER A 145 1.09 4.97 8.09
C SER A 145 0.70 4.70 6.63
N THR A 146 0.12 5.67 5.97
CA THR A 146 -0.21 5.68 4.53
C THR A 146 -0.08 7.08 3.97
N ALA A 147 0.31 7.22 2.71
CA ALA A 147 0.33 8.52 2.02
C ALA A 147 -1.06 9.16 1.97
N TYR A 148 -2.10 8.34 1.96
CA TYR A 148 -3.50 8.78 1.91
C TYR A 148 -4.07 9.22 3.26
N SER A 149 -3.29 9.17 4.35
CA SER A 149 -3.68 9.76 5.66
C SER A 149 -3.91 11.27 5.60
N ALA A 150 -3.44 11.93 4.53
CA ALA A 150 -3.72 13.35 4.26
C ALA A 150 -5.21 13.65 4.01
N GLY A 151 -6.01 12.63 3.63
CA GLY A 151 -7.38 12.86 3.19
C GLY A 151 -7.45 13.75 1.94
N TYR A 152 -8.62 14.16 1.55
CA TYR A 152 -8.82 15.08 0.42
C TYR A 152 -8.48 16.53 0.80
N SER A 153 -7.21 16.78 1.15
CA SER A 153 -6.74 18.07 1.67
C SER A 153 -6.52 19.13 0.60
N GLY A 154 -6.43 18.73 -0.68
CA GLY A 154 -5.99 19.61 -1.76
C GLY A 154 -4.49 19.93 -1.71
N GLY A 155 -3.92 20.27 -2.86
CA GLY A 155 -2.50 20.63 -2.96
C GLY A 155 -1.52 19.51 -2.66
N VAL A 156 -0.28 19.87 -2.35
CA VAL A 156 0.81 18.94 -2.09
C VAL A 156 0.78 18.43 -0.66
N VAL A 157 0.72 17.11 -0.47
CA VAL A 157 0.80 16.45 0.85
C VAL A 157 2.21 16.60 1.41
N PRO A 158 2.40 17.32 2.53
CA PRO A 158 3.73 17.62 3.05
C PRO A 158 4.33 16.46 3.84
N GLU A 159 5.66 16.44 3.94
CA GLU A 159 6.42 15.56 4.85
C GLU A 159 6.51 16.16 6.27
N THR A 160 5.35 16.45 6.84
CA THR A 160 5.15 17.00 8.20
C THR A 160 3.88 16.43 8.83
N ALA A 161 3.56 16.83 10.05
CA ALA A 161 2.26 16.56 10.66
C ALA A 161 1.11 17.10 9.77
N LEU A 162 0.03 16.34 9.66
CA LEU A 162 -1.11 16.66 8.81
C LEU A 162 -2.21 17.41 9.58
N ASN A 163 -2.79 18.40 8.92
CA ASN A 163 -4.03 19.05 9.36
C ASN A 163 -5.26 18.14 9.07
N GLU A 164 -6.42 18.50 9.64
CA GLU A 164 -7.68 17.88 9.26
C GLU A 164 -8.08 18.30 7.84
N PRO A 165 -8.34 17.34 6.93
CA PRO A 165 -8.84 17.63 5.61
C PRO A 165 -10.35 17.91 5.64
N PRO A 166 -10.92 18.48 4.56
CA PRO A 166 -12.37 18.63 4.39
C PRO A 166 -13.12 17.29 4.43
N SER A 167 -12.51 16.22 3.93
CA SER A 167 -13.06 14.86 3.95
C SER A 167 -11.96 13.82 3.75
N ASP A 168 -12.29 12.57 4.06
CA ASP A 168 -11.41 11.42 3.91
C ASP A 168 -11.93 10.42 2.87
N PRO A 169 -11.05 9.76 2.11
CA PRO A 169 -11.45 8.67 1.21
C PRO A 169 -12.13 7.53 1.96
N THR A 170 -11.65 7.22 3.16
CA THR A 170 -12.11 6.10 3.99
C THR A 170 -11.87 6.37 5.47
N ASN A 171 -12.58 5.64 6.34
CA ASN A 171 -12.28 5.65 7.78
C ASN A 171 -10.90 5.07 8.10
N TYR A 172 -10.34 4.24 7.21
CA TYR A 172 -8.96 3.79 7.34
C TYR A 172 -7.96 4.96 7.30
N THR A 173 -8.08 5.88 6.34
CA THR A 173 -7.18 7.03 6.20
C THR A 173 -7.31 7.98 7.39
N LEU A 174 -8.52 8.20 7.88
CA LEU A 174 -8.80 8.98 9.08
C LEU A 174 -8.14 8.35 10.31
N THR A 175 -8.32 7.05 10.54
CA THR A 175 -7.73 6.36 11.72
C THR A 175 -6.20 6.30 11.64
N LYS A 176 -5.61 6.18 10.44
CA LYS A 176 -4.16 6.25 10.28
C LYS A 176 -3.61 7.64 10.63
N ARG A 177 -4.29 8.73 10.21
CA ARG A 177 -3.93 10.11 10.59
C ARG A 177 -4.05 10.33 12.11
N ALA A 178 -5.11 9.82 12.73
CA ALA A 178 -5.28 9.88 14.18
C ALA A 178 -4.14 9.15 14.91
N ALA A 179 -3.73 7.97 14.42
CA ALA A 179 -2.61 7.22 14.98
C ALA A 179 -1.26 7.94 14.81
N GLU A 180 -1.04 8.67 13.71
CA GLU A 180 0.16 9.51 13.55
C GLU A 180 0.28 10.57 14.67
N ARG A 181 -0.85 11.18 15.06
CA ARG A 181 -0.87 12.14 16.19
C ARG A 181 -0.54 11.48 17.50
N VAL A 182 -1.14 10.32 17.78
CA VAL A 182 -0.82 9.53 18.98
C VAL A 182 0.68 9.25 19.07
N VAL A 183 1.31 8.86 17.96
CA VAL A 183 2.75 8.60 17.91
C VAL A 183 3.56 9.89 18.11
N ALA A 184 3.19 10.99 17.45
CA ALA A 184 3.90 12.26 17.58
C ALA A 184 3.84 12.84 19.01
N GLU A 185 2.77 12.57 19.76
CA GLU A 185 2.54 13.07 21.12
C GLU A 185 3.03 12.13 22.23
N CYS A 186 3.49 10.90 21.89
CA CYS A 186 3.83 9.89 22.90
C CYS A 186 5.07 10.23 23.75
N GLY A 187 5.90 11.19 23.29
CA GLY A 187 7.13 11.62 23.98
C GLY A 187 8.30 10.64 23.83
N ILE A 188 8.26 9.75 22.84
CA ILE A 188 9.38 8.94 22.36
C ILE A 188 9.85 9.55 21.04
N PRO A 189 11.17 9.65 20.76
CA PRO A 189 11.66 9.98 19.44
C PRO A 189 11.02 9.07 18.38
N PHE A 190 10.46 9.65 17.30
CA PHE A 190 9.66 8.90 16.36
C PHE A 190 10.02 9.16 14.89
N LEU A 191 9.53 8.29 14.01
CA LEU A 191 9.53 8.44 12.57
C LEU A 191 8.20 7.91 12.02
N VAL A 192 7.53 8.68 11.17
CA VAL A 192 6.33 8.24 10.45
C VAL A 192 6.68 7.99 8.99
N VAL A 193 6.37 6.80 8.49
CA VAL A 193 6.55 6.43 7.08
C VAL A 193 5.19 6.25 6.44
N ARG A 194 4.94 6.94 5.34
CA ARG A 194 3.67 6.99 4.60
C ARG A 194 3.82 6.37 3.20
N PRO A 195 3.79 5.06 3.07
CA PRO A 195 3.80 4.44 1.75
C PRO A 195 2.49 4.72 1.00
N SER A 196 2.57 4.83 -0.32
CA SER A 196 1.41 4.78 -1.21
C SER A 196 0.89 3.34 -1.37
N ILE A 197 0.08 3.07 -2.39
CA ILE A 197 -0.45 1.72 -2.66
C ILE A 197 0.70 0.83 -3.12
N VAL A 198 1.07 -0.15 -2.29
CA VAL A 198 2.16 -1.08 -2.62
C VAL A 198 1.63 -2.19 -3.52
N ILE A 199 2.28 -2.33 -4.69
CA ILE A 199 1.97 -3.31 -5.74
C ILE A 199 3.09 -4.35 -5.90
N GLY A 200 2.95 -5.27 -6.84
CA GLY A 200 3.94 -6.31 -7.12
C GLY A 200 5.31 -5.76 -7.49
N SER A 201 6.31 -6.62 -7.45
CA SER A 201 7.70 -6.32 -7.78
C SER A 201 7.83 -5.76 -9.20
N SER A 202 8.66 -4.73 -9.36
CA SER A 202 8.96 -4.10 -10.65
C SER A 202 9.71 -5.05 -11.61
N VAL A 203 10.34 -6.09 -11.07
CA VAL A 203 11.20 -7.02 -11.82
C VAL A 203 10.41 -8.19 -12.40
N ASP A 204 9.54 -8.80 -11.60
CA ASP A 204 8.85 -10.05 -11.97
C ASP A 204 7.33 -10.04 -11.68
N GLY A 205 6.80 -8.95 -11.18
CA GLY A 205 5.39 -8.78 -10.83
C GLY A 205 4.92 -9.60 -9.62
N ARG A 206 5.84 -10.27 -8.89
CA ARG A 206 5.48 -11.02 -7.69
C ARG A 206 4.82 -10.11 -6.67
N TYR A 207 3.67 -10.53 -6.15
CA TYR A 207 2.94 -9.80 -5.13
C TYR A 207 2.69 -10.70 -3.92
N SER A 208 3.20 -10.29 -2.77
CA SER A 208 3.13 -11.04 -1.52
C SER A 208 1.94 -10.66 -0.66
N GLY A 209 1.23 -9.59 -1.03
CA GLY A 209 0.10 -9.06 -0.28
C GLY A 209 -1.22 -9.79 -0.54
N LYS A 210 -2.23 -9.40 0.23
CA LYS A 210 -3.63 -9.72 -0.08
C LYS A 210 -4.10 -8.81 -1.22
N ARG A 211 -5.12 -9.22 -1.97
CA ARG A 211 -5.64 -8.48 -3.14
C ARG A 211 -6.38 -7.19 -2.74
N TYR A 212 -5.65 -6.21 -2.22
CA TYR A 212 -6.12 -4.84 -1.93
C TYR A 212 -5.69 -3.85 -3.02
N GLY A 213 -6.24 -2.65 -2.99
CA GLY A 213 -5.91 -1.56 -3.92
C GLY A 213 -6.07 -1.98 -5.39
N LEU A 214 -5.00 -1.85 -6.18
CA LEU A 214 -4.97 -2.25 -7.59
C LEU A 214 -5.44 -3.69 -7.81
N TYR A 215 -5.01 -4.63 -6.97
CA TYR A 215 -5.40 -6.04 -7.08
C TYR A 215 -6.87 -6.29 -6.78
N GLN A 216 -7.51 -5.46 -5.95
CA GLN A 216 -8.95 -5.51 -5.74
C GLN A 216 -9.70 -5.09 -7.02
N GLN A 217 -9.22 -4.08 -7.73
CA GLN A 217 -9.77 -3.66 -9.01
C GLN A 217 -9.66 -4.79 -10.05
N TRP A 218 -8.48 -5.38 -10.21
CA TRP A 218 -8.29 -6.54 -11.10
C TRP A 218 -9.14 -7.75 -10.70
N MET A 219 -9.33 -7.99 -9.41
CA MET A 219 -10.24 -9.03 -8.92
C MET A 219 -11.71 -8.72 -9.28
N GLY A 220 -12.12 -7.47 -9.29
CA GLY A 220 -13.43 -7.04 -9.76
C GLY A 220 -13.63 -7.37 -11.26
N ILE A 221 -12.63 -7.09 -12.08
CA ILE A 221 -12.63 -7.45 -13.50
C ILE A 221 -12.70 -8.98 -13.66
N GLU A 222 -11.87 -9.73 -12.94
CA GLU A 222 -11.85 -11.18 -12.93
C GLU A 222 -13.24 -11.79 -12.61
N ARG A 223 -13.90 -11.29 -11.58
CA ARG A 223 -15.16 -11.84 -11.07
C ARG A 223 -16.39 -11.41 -11.85
N LEU A 224 -16.41 -10.16 -12.28
CA LEU A 224 -17.61 -9.50 -12.78
C LEU A 224 -17.62 -9.25 -14.28
N LEU A 225 -16.46 -9.14 -14.91
CA LEU A 225 -16.35 -8.80 -16.32
C LEU A 225 -15.85 -9.94 -17.21
N SER A 226 -15.10 -10.92 -16.70
CA SER A 226 -14.48 -11.96 -17.53
C SER A 226 -15.37 -13.16 -17.89
N ASP A 227 -16.63 -13.21 -17.47
CA ASP A 227 -17.54 -14.31 -17.83
C ASP A 227 -18.17 -14.15 -19.22
N ARG A 228 -18.11 -12.94 -19.80
CA ARG A 228 -18.62 -12.61 -21.12
C ARG A 228 -17.80 -11.50 -21.78
N HIS A 229 -17.89 -11.40 -23.09
CA HIS A 229 -17.39 -10.25 -23.82
C HIS A 229 -18.32 -9.05 -23.63
N HIS A 230 -17.73 -7.91 -23.23
CA HIS A 230 -18.41 -6.61 -23.15
C HIS A 230 -17.98 -5.80 -24.37
N ALA A 231 -18.91 -5.58 -25.32
CA ALA A 231 -18.63 -4.75 -26.49
C ALA A 231 -18.29 -3.30 -26.09
N GLU A 232 -18.98 -2.81 -25.05
CA GLU A 232 -18.78 -1.49 -24.48
C GLU A 232 -18.53 -1.62 -22.97
N LEU A 233 -17.47 -0.95 -22.48
CA LEU A 233 -17.11 -0.88 -21.07
C LEU A 233 -17.22 0.56 -20.59
N HIS A 234 -17.84 0.73 -19.42
CA HIS A 234 -17.95 1.99 -18.71
C HIS A 234 -17.11 1.93 -17.44
N THR A 235 -16.25 2.90 -17.21
CA THR A 235 -15.43 2.98 -16.00
C THR A 235 -15.14 4.42 -15.59
N VAL A 236 -14.88 4.62 -14.32
CA VAL A 236 -14.36 5.90 -13.80
C VAL A 236 -12.85 5.87 -13.94
N ALA A 237 -12.30 6.77 -14.73
CA ALA A 237 -10.87 6.90 -14.93
C ALA A 237 -10.52 8.29 -15.43
N THR A 238 -9.59 8.94 -14.78
CA THR A 238 -9.06 10.26 -15.13
C THR A 238 -7.61 10.14 -15.58
N ASP A 239 -7.04 11.21 -16.09
CA ASP A 239 -5.61 11.32 -16.42
C ASP A 239 -4.74 11.66 -15.18
N GLN A 240 -5.31 11.65 -13.97
CA GLN A 240 -4.57 11.86 -12.74
C GLN A 240 -3.62 10.69 -12.47
N ALA A 241 -2.39 11.01 -12.06
CA ALA A 241 -1.37 10.03 -11.75
C ALA A 241 -1.78 9.12 -10.59
N LEU A 242 -1.64 7.80 -10.79
CA LEU A 242 -1.82 6.82 -9.74
C LEU A 242 -0.51 6.65 -8.97
N ASN A 243 -0.53 6.91 -7.67
CA ASN A 243 0.65 6.68 -6.86
C ASN A 243 0.71 5.20 -6.43
N LEU A 244 1.42 4.39 -7.23
CA LEU A 244 1.60 2.96 -7.06
C LEU A 244 3.08 2.66 -6.81
N LEU A 245 3.42 2.08 -5.66
CA LEU A 245 4.79 1.79 -5.26
C LEU A 245 5.08 0.29 -5.39
N HIS A 246 6.10 -0.10 -6.13
CA HIS A 246 6.49 -1.50 -6.21
C HIS A 246 7.03 -2.04 -4.87
N GLN A 247 6.68 -3.30 -4.51
CA GLN A 247 7.07 -3.89 -3.23
C GLN A 247 8.58 -4.04 -3.04
N ASP A 248 9.33 -4.29 -4.10
CA ASP A 248 10.79 -4.34 -4.09
C ASP A 248 11.40 -2.95 -3.87
N VAL A 249 10.80 -1.90 -4.44
CA VAL A 249 11.19 -0.50 -4.21
C VAL A 249 10.86 -0.06 -2.79
N PHE A 250 9.66 -0.41 -2.28
CA PHE A 250 9.31 -0.21 -0.88
C PHE A 250 10.35 -0.87 0.03
N GLN A 251 10.66 -2.14 -0.21
CA GLN A 251 11.58 -2.93 0.58
C GLN A 251 12.99 -2.33 0.59
N ALA A 252 13.54 -1.99 -0.56
CA ALA A 252 14.85 -1.35 -0.66
C ALA A 252 14.90 0.03 0.00
N SER A 253 13.81 0.80 -0.09
CA SER A 253 13.75 2.16 0.45
C SER A 253 13.65 2.18 1.97
N ILE A 254 12.94 1.21 2.57
CA ILE A 254 12.63 1.23 4.01
C ILE A 254 13.88 1.20 4.87
N ALA A 255 14.90 0.40 4.50
CA ALA A 255 16.16 0.34 5.24
C ALA A 255 16.93 1.66 5.16
N SER A 256 16.91 2.34 4.02
CA SER A 256 17.51 3.65 3.85
C SER A 256 16.78 4.70 4.71
N VAL A 257 15.45 4.68 4.72
CA VAL A 257 14.62 5.56 5.55
C VAL A 257 14.92 5.35 7.03
N PHE A 258 14.92 4.12 7.52
CA PHE A 258 15.18 3.81 8.93
C PHE A 258 16.59 4.22 9.36
N ARG A 259 17.56 4.08 8.46
CA ARG A 259 18.98 4.35 8.72
C ARG A 259 19.31 5.83 8.76
N TRP A 260 18.72 6.63 7.86
CA TRP A 260 19.22 7.97 7.60
C TRP A 260 18.26 9.12 7.92
N VAL A 261 16.96 8.86 8.10
CA VAL A 261 15.99 9.92 8.42
C VAL A 261 16.03 10.24 9.91
N PRO A 262 16.16 11.51 10.32
CA PRO A 262 16.14 11.92 11.73
C PRO A 262 14.82 11.57 12.44
N GLU A 263 14.82 11.72 13.73
CA GLU A 263 13.64 11.68 14.58
C GLU A 263 12.72 12.91 14.36
N GLY A 264 11.43 12.73 14.65
CA GLY A 264 10.41 13.79 14.50
C GLY A 264 9.97 14.01 13.05
N GLU A 265 10.42 13.17 12.12
CA GLU A 265 10.17 13.34 10.69
C GLU A 265 9.05 12.45 10.14
N TYR A 266 8.49 12.91 9.03
CA TYR A 266 7.49 12.21 8.23
C TYR A 266 8.06 11.99 6.84
N VAL A 267 7.92 10.79 6.28
CA VAL A 267 8.43 10.43 4.96
C VAL A 267 7.29 9.94 4.10
N ASN A 268 7.02 10.63 3.01
CA ASN A 268 6.13 10.14 1.97
C ASN A 268 6.90 9.18 1.05
N LEU A 269 6.64 7.89 1.21
CA LEU A 269 7.25 6.85 0.38
C LEU A 269 6.38 6.60 -0.84
N VAL A 270 6.54 7.43 -1.84
CA VAL A 270 5.67 7.60 -3.01
C VAL A 270 6.49 7.75 -4.29
N VAL A 271 5.88 7.42 -5.43
CA VAL A 271 6.48 7.61 -6.75
C VAL A 271 6.26 9.04 -7.28
N ASP A 272 6.96 9.40 -8.36
CA ASP A 272 6.84 10.72 -8.98
C ASP A 272 5.53 10.81 -9.78
N ASP A 273 4.73 11.83 -9.48
CA ASP A 273 3.43 12.04 -10.14
C ASP A 273 3.57 12.35 -11.64
N GLN A 274 4.73 12.84 -12.09
CA GLN A 274 4.97 13.13 -13.50
C GLN A 274 5.26 11.89 -14.34
N THR A 275 5.73 10.81 -13.72
CA THR A 275 6.08 9.56 -14.42
C THR A 275 5.10 8.43 -14.17
N SER A 276 4.24 8.57 -13.17
CA SER A 276 3.27 7.56 -12.78
C SER A 276 2.16 7.41 -13.81
N PRO A 277 1.77 6.17 -14.15
CA PRO A 277 0.61 5.92 -14.98
C PRO A 277 -0.67 6.47 -14.38
N SER A 278 -1.62 6.89 -15.22
CA SER A 278 -2.95 7.28 -14.81
C SER A 278 -3.90 6.06 -14.70
N MET A 279 -5.10 6.28 -14.17
CA MET A 279 -6.15 5.26 -14.19
C MET A 279 -6.58 4.95 -15.64
N LYS A 280 -6.60 5.93 -16.55
CA LYS A 280 -6.87 5.68 -17.97
C LYS A 280 -5.80 4.80 -18.60
N ASP A 281 -4.52 5.02 -18.27
CA ASP A 281 -3.43 4.19 -18.79
C ASP A 281 -3.52 2.76 -18.28
N LEU A 282 -3.87 2.58 -17.02
CA LEU A 282 -4.12 1.24 -16.44
C LEU A 282 -5.27 0.52 -17.16
N TRP A 283 -6.36 1.21 -17.48
CA TRP A 283 -7.46 0.65 -18.23
C TRP A 283 -7.07 0.34 -19.68
N ARG A 284 -6.34 1.23 -20.35
CA ARG A 284 -5.83 0.98 -21.70
C ARG A 284 -4.98 -0.28 -21.74
N LEU A 285 -4.03 -0.39 -20.79
CA LEU A 285 -3.18 -1.58 -20.65
C LEU A 285 -4.00 -2.85 -20.45
N PHE A 286 -5.02 -2.82 -19.59
CA PHE A 286 -5.87 -3.98 -19.34
C PHE A 286 -6.77 -4.31 -20.53
N CYS A 287 -7.28 -3.31 -21.23
CA CYS A 287 -8.14 -3.47 -22.39
C CYS A 287 -7.41 -4.09 -23.59
N GLU A 288 -6.08 -3.98 -23.71
CA GLU A 288 -5.30 -4.72 -24.71
C GLU A 288 -5.48 -6.24 -24.57
N VAL A 289 -5.82 -6.71 -23.38
CA VAL A 289 -6.08 -8.14 -23.09
C VAL A 289 -7.54 -8.50 -23.39
N THR A 290 -8.50 -7.70 -22.91
CA THR A 290 -9.93 -8.01 -22.97
C THR A 290 -10.62 -7.51 -24.26
N ARG A 291 -10.01 -6.53 -24.90
CA ARG A 291 -10.36 -5.95 -26.21
C ARG A 291 -11.87 -5.69 -26.40
N PRO A 292 -12.49 -4.83 -25.59
CA PRO A 292 -13.83 -4.33 -25.87
C PRO A 292 -13.80 -3.50 -27.17
N LYS A 293 -14.95 -3.31 -27.81
CA LYS A 293 -15.04 -2.42 -28.98
C LYS A 293 -14.87 -0.95 -28.58
N THR A 294 -15.50 -0.56 -27.47
CA THR A 294 -15.49 0.81 -26.94
C THR A 294 -15.25 0.82 -25.44
N VAL A 295 -14.49 1.78 -24.96
CA VAL A 295 -14.33 2.08 -23.53
C VAL A 295 -14.72 3.53 -23.30
N ILE A 296 -15.65 3.77 -22.38
CA ILE A 296 -16.11 5.12 -22.00
C ILE A 296 -15.57 5.45 -20.61
N PHE A 297 -14.78 6.49 -20.54
CA PHE A 297 -14.22 7.02 -19.31
C PHE A 297 -15.08 8.13 -18.72
N TYR A 298 -15.33 8.07 -17.43
CA TYR A 298 -16.05 9.06 -16.64
C TYR A 298 -15.12 9.67 -15.59
N ASP A 299 -15.29 10.94 -15.30
CA ASP A 299 -14.51 11.63 -14.28
C ASP A 299 -14.95 11.27 -12.85
N SER A 300 -16.19 10.83 -12.70
CA SER A 300 -16.75 10.45 -11.41
C SER A 300 -17.83 9.38 -11.56
N LEU A 301 -18.12 8.66 -10.47
CA LEU A 301 -19.18 7.65 -10.45
C LEU A 301 -20.57 8.27 -10.63
N GLN A 302 -20.76 9.52 -10.18
CA GLN A 302 -22.01 10.27 -10.31
C GLN A 302 -22.35 10.60 -11.78
N ALA A 303 -21.35 10.67 -12.63
CA ALA A 303 -21.54 10.90 -14.06
C ALA A 303 -22.03 9.66 -14.83
N VAL A 304 -21.92 8.48 -14.23
CA VAL A 304 -22.32 7.22 -14.88
C VAL A 304 -23.82 6.99 -14.80
N ASP A 305 -24.49 6.87 -15.93
CA ASP A 305 -25.89 6.38 -15.92
C ASP A 305 -25.92 4.87 -15.64
N LEU A 306 -26.06 4.53 -14.37
CA LEU A 306 -26.12 3.15 -13.91
C LEU A 306 -27.31 2.36 -14.48
N LYS A 307 -28.37 3.04 -15.04
CA LYS A 307 -29.49 2.37 -15.66
C LYS A 307 -29.19 1.94 -17.10
N ALA A 308 -28.31 2.67 -17.78
CA ALA A 308 -27.91 2.39 -19.16
C ALA A 308 -26.92 1.21 -19.27
N ILE A 309 -26.21 0.86 -18.19
CA ILE A 309 -25.22 -0.22 -18.20
C ILE A 309 -25.76 -1.53 -17.61
N ASN A 310 -25.17 -2.67 -18.02
CA ASN A 310 -25.60 -3.98 -17.55
C ASN A 310 -25.23 -4.24 -16.07
N ILE A 311 -25.93 -5.22 -15.47
CA ILE A 311 -25.80 -5.53 -14.04
C ILE A 311 -24.35 -5.90 -13.63
N ARG A 312 -23.54 -6.50 -14.50
CA ARG A 312 -22.15 -6.88 -14.23
C ARG A 312 -21.26 -5.65 -14.10
N GLN A 313 -21.40 -4.71 -15.03
CA GLN A 313 -20.67 -3.46 -14.99
C GLN A 313 -21.08 -2.62 -13.78
N ARG A 314 -22.37 -2.57 -13.43
CA ARG A 314 -22.83 -1.93 -12.18
C ARG A 314 -22.18 -2.56 -10.95
N GLY A 315 -22.19 -3.89 -10.88
CA GLY A 315 -21.56 -4.63 -9.80
C GLY A 315 -20.05 -4.33 -9.69
N TYR A 316 -19.36 -4.24 -10.84
CA TYR A 316 -17.96 -3.85 -10.88
C TYR A 316 -17.73 -2.43 -10.34
N LEU A 317 -18.49 -1.44 -10.81
CA LEU A 317 -18.34 -0.04 -10.37
C LEU A 317 -18.60 0.11 -8.87
N THR A 318 -19.64 -0.58 -8.36
CA THR A 318 -19.92 -0.59 -6.92
C THR A 318 -18.79 -1.26 -6.10
N PHE A 319 -18.29 -2.39 -6.59
CA PHE A 319 -17.20 -3.12 -5.91
C PHE A 319 -15.89 -2.34 -5.89
N ALA A 320 -15.57 -1.63 -6.97
CA ALA A 320 -14.34 -0.90 -7.15
C ALA A 320 -14.43 0.58 -6.71
N GLN A 321 -15.59 1.05 -6.29
CA GLN A 321 -15.92 2.48 -6.04
C GLN A 321 -14.80 3.22 -5.31
N THR A 322 -14.40 2.76 -4.13
CA THR A 322 -13.38 3.43 -3.31
C THR A 322 -12.04 3.59 -4.05
N ASN A 323 -11.60 2.56 -4.78
CA ASN A 323 -10.35 2.62 -5.53
C ASN A 323 -10.47 3.55 -6.74
N LEU A 324 -11.63 3.59 -7.38
CA LEU A 324 -11.90 4.48 -8.52
C LEU A 324 -11.92 5.95 -8.06
N GLU A 325 -12.57 6.25 -6.94
CA GLU A 325 -12.62 7.61 -6.36
C GLU A 325 -11.24 8.08 -5.89
N ILE A 326 -10.46 7.22 -5.21
CA ILE A 326 -9.08 7.53 -4.82
C ILE A 326 -8.21 7.77 -6.06
N GLY A 327 -8.36 6.95 -7.11
CA GLY A 327 -7.59 7.07 -8.34
C GLY A 327 -7.99 8.27 -9.22
N ALA A 328 -9.18 8.83 -9.04
CA ALA A 328 -9.64 10.02 -9.74
C ALA A 328 -9.18 11.34 -9.09
N TYR A 329 -8.78 11.30 -7.82
CA TYR A 329 -8.36 12.49 -7.09
C TYR A 329 -6.93 12.91 -7.47
N PRO A 330 -6.62 14.20 -7.65
CA PRO A 330 -5.32 14.70 -8.10
C PRO A 330 -4.31 14.73 -6.93
N TRP A 331 -3.87 13.58 -6.48
CA TRP A 331 -2.86 13.47 -5.43
C TRP A 331 -1.53 14.04 -5.88
N GLN A 332 -0.94 14.86 -5.01
CA GLN A 332 0.44 15.36 -5.15
C GLN A 332 1.16 15.18 -3.81
N PHE A 333 2.41 14.72 -3.84
CA PHE A 333 3.15 14.42 -2.62
C PHE A 333 4.52 15.11 -2.61
N ASP A 334 4.89 15.71 -1.47
CA ASP A 334 6.27 16.13 -1.24
C ASP A 334 7.17 14.89 -1.12
N ARG A 335 8.34 14.93 -1.77
CA ARG A 335 9.32 13.83 -1.84
C ARG A 335 10.72 14.29 -1.43
N GLN A 336 10.82 15.29 -0.57
CA GLN A 336 12.12 15.86 -0.21
C GLN A 336 13.03 14.84 0.47
N TRP A 337 12.47 13.92 1.29
CA TRP A 337 13.26 12.84 1.89
C TRP A 337 13.78 11.86 0.86
N LEU A 338 13.00 11.44 -0.11
CA LEU A 338 13.47 10.55 -1.17
C LEU A 338 14.57 11.19 -2.00
N LYS A 339 14.43 12.48 -2.32
CA LYS A 339 15.48 13.27 -3.01
C LYS A 339 16.77 13.36 -2.18
N ALA A 340 16.66 13.58 -0.86
CA ALA A 340 17.83 13.63 0.02
C ALA A 340 18.51 12.26 0.18
N LEU A 341 17.73 11.17 0.24
CA LEU A 341 18.26 9.81 0.34
C LEU A 341 18.88 9.32 -0.96
N SER A 342 18.40 9.76 -2.13
CA SER A 342 19.00 9.46 -3.42
C SER A 342 20.45 10.01 -3.51
N GLN A 343 20.71 11.17 -2.88
CA GLN A 343 22.08 11.71 -2.78
C GLN A 343 23.02 10.86 -1.89
N ARG A 344 22.44 9.96 -1.08
CA ARG A 344 23.15 8.97 -0.26
C ARG A 344 23.15 7.55 -0.84
N GLY A 345 22.77 7.41 -2.11
CA GLY A 345 22.81 6.14 -2.82
C GLY A 345 21.52 5.33 -2.80
N LEU A 346 20.39 5.89 -2.32
CA LEU A 346 19.11 5.24 -2.52
C LEU A 346 18.78 5.21 -4.03
N ASN A 347 18.73 4.01 -4.59
CA ASN A 347 18.22 3.81 -5.95
C ASN A 347 16.71 3.57 -5.88
N PHE A 348 15.94 4.59 -6.25
CA PHE A 348 14.47 4.54 -6.22
C PHE A 348 13.95 4.38 -7.66
N THR A 349 13.37 3.21 -7.96
CA THR A 349 12.77 2.91 -9.26
C THR A 349 11.33 3.45 -9.29
N GLU A 350 11.05 4.34 -10.23
CA GLU A 350 9.71 4.89 -10.45
C GLU A 350 8.80 3.84 -11.12
N THR A 351 7.50 3.92 -10.82
CA THR A 351 6.50 3.08 -11.49
C THR A 351 6.18 3.67 -12.87
N THR A 352 6.26 2.83 -13.88
CA THR A 352 5.98 3.16 -15.27
C THR A 352 4.96 2.19 -15.85
N LEU A 353 4.42 2.46 -17.04
CA LEU A 353 3.54 1.52 -17.74
C LEU A 353 4.21 0.16 -17.95
N SER A 354 5.49 0.13 -18.28
CA SER A 354 6.21 -1.13 -18.50
C SER A 354 6.36 -1.97 -17.22
N THR A 355 6.66 -1.35 -16.09
CA THR A 355 6.75 -2.09 -14.81
C THR A 355 5.36 -2.51 -14.31
N LEU A 356 4.32 -1.71 -14.57
CA LEU A 356 2.95 -2.05 -14.28
C LEU A 356 2.46 -3.23 -15.15
N GLN A 357 2.86 -3.27 -16.42
CA GLN A 357 2.56 -4.38 -17.32
C GLN A 357 3.14 -5.70 -16.80
N ILE A 358 4.35 -5.71 -16.24
CA ILE A 358 4.93 -6.91 -15.61
C ILE A 358 4.00 -7.46 -14.51
N CYS A 359 3.48 -6.57 -13.65
CA CYS A 359 2.53 -6.95 -12.60
C CYS A 359 1.21 -7.48 -13.17
N GLN A 360 0.67 -6.82 -14.20
CA GLN A 360 -0.56 -7.23 -14.87
C GLN A 360 -0.42 -8.57 -15.57
N ASP A 361 0.66 -8.79 -16.31
CA ASP A 361 0.93 -10.04 -17.03
C ASP A 361 1.01 -11.23 -16.07
N ARG A 362 1.64 -11.02 -14.91
CA ARG A 362 1.68 -12.04 -13.86
C ARG A 362 0.30 -12.32 -13.29
N PHE A 363 -0.50 -11.28 -13.02
CA PHE A 363 -1.87 -11.43 -12.56
C PHE A 363 -2.71 -12.20 -13.58
N ILE A 364 -2.68 -11.81 -14.85
CA ILE A 364 -3.43 -12.43 -15.94
C ILE A 364 -3.05 -13.91 -16.08
N ARG A 365 -1.75 -14.25 -16.09
CA ARG A 365 -1.28 -15.64 -16.15
C ARG A 365 -1.77 -16.50 -14.99
N SER A 366 -1.97 -15.92 -13.82
CA SER A 366 -2.46 -16.62 -12.62
C SER A 366 -3.99 -16.68 -12.52
N SER A 367 -4.72 -15.90 -13.32
CA SER A 367 -6.18 -15.78 -13.27
C SER A 367 -6.85 -16.78 -14.19
N GLN A 368 -7.37 -17.87 -13.63
CA GLN A 368 -8.15 -18.84 -14.40
C GLN A 368 -9.39 -18.24 -15.10
N PRO A 369 -10.17 -17.32 -14.49
CA PRO A 369 -11.28 -16.68 -15.17
C PRO A 369 -10.86 -15.90 -16.42
N ILE A 370 -9.76 -15.14 -16.34
CA ILE A 370 -9.24 -14.38 -17.49
C ILE A 370 -8.68 -15.32 -18.56
N GLN A 371 -7.99 -16.40 -18.18
CA GLN A 371 -7.53 -17.38 -19.16
C GLN A 371 -8.72 -18.01 -19.93
N ARG A 372 -9.78 -18.42 -19.23
CA ARG A 372 -11.01 -18.93 -19.87
C ARG A 372 -11.70 -17.90 -20.76
N TYR A 373 -11.65 -16.62 -20.39
CA TYR A 373 -12.16 -15.53 -21.23
C TYR A 373 -11.39 -15.46 -22.55
N LEU A 374 -10.06 -15.50 -22.49
CA LEU A 374 -9.19 -15.44 -23.68
C LEU A 374 -9.36 -16.68 -24.57
N GLU A 375 -9.48 -17.86 -24.00
CA GLU A 375 -9.77 -19.11 -24.72
C GLU A 375 -11.12 -19.03 -25.46
N ARG A 376 -12.14 -18.47 -24.82
CA ARG A 376 -13.50 -18.42 -25.36
C ARG A 376 -13.71 -17.33 -26.40
N PHE A 377 -13.12 -16.16 -26.19
CA PHE A 377 -13.40 -14.96 -26.99
C PHE A 377 -12.20 -14.47 -27.80
N GLY A 378 -10.98 -14.92 -27.51
CA GLY A 378 -9.74 -14.35 -28.05
C GLY A 378 -9.66 -14.29 -29.57
N ALA A 379 -10.26 -15.26 -30.28
CA ALA A 379 -10.28 -15.31 -31.76
C ALA A 379 -11.18 -14.21 -32.37
N ASP A 380 -12.22 -13.80 -31.65
CA ASP A 380 -13.28 -12.90 -32.18
C ASP A 380 -13.16 -11.46 -31.62
N LEU A 381 -12.08 -11.16 -30.87
CA LEU A 381 -11.91 -9.85 -30.27
C LEU A 381 -11.62 -8.75 -31.32
N PRO A 382 -12.15 -7.54 -31.14
CA PRO A 382 -11.92 -6.43 -32.06
C PRO A 382 -10.44 -6.12 -32.29
N ALA A 383 -10.06 -5.80 -33.52
CA ALA A 383 -8.69 -5.42 -33.87
C ALA A 383 -8.28 -4.05 -33.30
N ARG A 384 -9.26 -3.18 -33.08
CA ARG A 384 -9.07 -1.83 -32.51
C ARG A 384 -10.06 -1.58 -31.41
N ILE A 385 -9.65 -0.78 -30.41
CA ILE A 385 -10.46 -0.33 -29.30
C ILE A 385 -10.68 1.17 -29.48
N GLU A 386 -11.92 1.62 -29.33
CA GLU A 386 -12.26 3.03 -29.32
C GLU A 386 -12.34 3.51 -27.87
N TYR A 387 -11.56 4.53 -27.54
CA TYR A 387 -11.59 5.17 -26.23
C TYR A 387 -12.31 6.50 -26.34
N ARG A 388 -13.30 6.76 -25.47
CA ARG A 388 -14.08 7.98 -25.41
C ARG A 388 -14.10 8.54 -23.99
N ASP A 389 -14.01 9.87 -23.86
CA ASP A 389 -14.36 10.55 -22.64
C ASP A 389 -15.86 10.89 -22.65
N HIS A 390 -16.52 10.72 -21.50
CA HIS A 390 -17.97 10.92 -21.40
C HIS A 390 -18.38 12.34 -21.81
N LEU A 391 -17.58 13.37 -21.51
CA LEU A 391 -17.84 14.75 -21.89
C LEU A 391 -17.84 14.96 -23.40
N ASP A 392 -17.02 14.22 -24.15
CA ASP A 392 -16.96 14.29 -25.62
C ASP A 392 -18.24 13.76 -26.28
N THR A 393 -19.00 12.90 -25.59
CA THR A 393 -20.25 12.33 -26.12
C THR A 393 -21.43 13.29 -26.01
N TRP A 394 -21.39 14.28 -25.12
CA TRP A 394 -22.45 15.28 -24.96
C TRP A 394 -22.46 16.31 -26.11
N ASP A 395 -21.30 16.70 -26.62
CA ASP A 395 -21.21 17.66 -27.73
C ASP A 395 -21.73 17.11 -29.06
N ILE A 396 -21.65 15.78 -29.26
CA ILE A 396 -22.14 15.13 -30.49
C ILE A 396 -23.67 15.05 -30.51
N SER A 397 -24.29 14.77 -29.36
CA SER A 397 -25.76 14.65 -29.27
C SER A 397 -26.48 15.99 -29.26
N ALA A 398 -25.82 17.08 -28.84
CA ALA A 398 -26.40 18.43 -28.89
C ALA A 398 -26.41 19.03 -30.30
N ASN A 399 -25.51 18.60 -31.19
CA ASN A 399 -25.44 19.04 -32.58
C ASN A 399 -26.34 18.25 -33.54
N GLU A 400 -26.88 17.07 -33.15
CA GLU A 400 -27.83 16.32 -33.94
C GLU A 400 -29.30 16.73 -33.70
N LEU A 401 -29.58 17.58 -32.74
CA LEU A 401 -30.93 18.10 -32.39
C LEU A 401 -31.11 19.59 -32.71
N ALA A 402 -30.16 20.22 -33.36
CA ALA A 402 -30.24 21.59 -33.90
C ALA A 402 -30.35 21.58 -35.43
#